data_232b6115d28cd4f205d04ff325aebb57
#
_entry.id   232b6115d28cd4f205d04ff325aebb57
#
_cell.length_a   1.000
_cell.length_b   1.000
_cell.length_c   1.000
_cell.angle_alpha   90.00
_cell.angle_beta   90.00
_cell.angle_gamma   90.00
#
_symmetry.space_group_name_H-M   'P 1'
#
loop_
_entity.id
_entity.type
_entity.pdbx_description
1 polymer ?
#
loop_
_entity_poly.entity_id
_entity_poly.type
_entity_poly.pdbx_seq_one_letter_code
_entity_poly.pdbx_strand_id
1 'polypeptide(L)'
;WCHVMAHESFEDLQVAEVLNRYFVAVKVDREERPDVDAVYLRVCQALTGGAGWPLTIIMTPEQQPFFAGTYLPKNGVGGRIGLLQLLRAVAGKWSGSREELLRAGRDATAALRAMPRTEPAPLNEELLKKAAGQLAASYDAEYGGFGSAPKFPSAHDLIFLQRYAYHTGDKAAKEELENTLRQMYKGGIYDHFGGGFARYSTDREWLAPHFEKTLYDNAMLALCYTEAWQNSRMALYRQVAEATLDYCLRELRADSGGFYCGQDADSGGEEGAHYLFTPAEVKKLLGEDDGRHFCECYDITDEGNFHGKSIPNLLLNTRWSFVPEGYAEFRERLRDYRAERTPLAADTKLLASWNGLMLMALSRAARAFDSSRYLAAAERLAEFMRSGFGLGADMRACAYGGETRFPAQLDDYAFSALGFLELYRASFDPVHIISAAKQAEQITARFAAPSGGFYRTAQDAEQLITRPMEVFDGAMPSGNSAAAQLFVSLARLTGEERWRAAAEKQLEFMAGYGAEQPAGMAFALCAMMELIYPTKELVCAAADEEEPAMLAAVRAKYAPELEVLLKTPSSAETLAAAAPFTADCAPRGGKAQFYICTGGQCSLPVTE
;
A
#
# COMPACT_ATOMS: atom_id res chain seq x y z
N TRP A 1 -12.02 -17.31 -2.34
CA TRP A 1 -11.68 -18.50 -3.15
C TRP A 1 -10.69 -19.43 -2.44
N CYS A 2 -9.79 -18.90 -1.59
CA CYS A 2 -8.90 -19.76 -0.78
C CYS A 2 -9.71 -20.56 0.25
N HIS A 3 -10.67 -19.94 0.92
CA HIS A 3 -11.59 -20.62 1.85
C HIS A 3 -12.47 -21.64 1.13
N VAL A 4 -13.01 -21.30 -0.04
CA VAL A 4 -13.79 -22.25 -0.87
C VAL A 4 -12.95 -23.49 -1.19
N MET A 5 -11.70 -23.32 -1.64
CA MET A 5 -10.84 -24.46 -1.93
C MET A 5 -10.43 -25.25 -0.69
N ALA A 6 -10.29 -24.59 0.47
CA ALA A 6 -10.03 -25.28 1.74
C ALA A 6 -11.19 -26.21 2.06
N HIS A 7 -12.42 -25.71 2.13
CA HIS A 7 -13.60 -26.51 2.46
C HIS A 7 -13.98 -27.55 1.39
N GLU A 8 -13.94 -27.18 0.12
CA GLU A 8 -14.35 -28.08 -0.95
C GLU A 8 -13.35 -29.17 -1.27
N SER A 9 -12.04 -28.86 -1.15
CA SER A 9 -10.99 -29.74 -1.63
C SER A 9 -10.05 -30.23 -0.54
N PHE A 10 -9.46 -29.37 0.29
CA PHE A 10 -8.41 -29.78 1.23
C PHE A 10 -8.95 -30.47 2.49
N GLU A 11 -10.15 -30.13 2.96
CA GLU A 11 -10.81 -30.76 4.11
C GLU A 11 -11.49 -32.09 3.75
N ASP A 12 -11.50 -32.46 2.46
CA ASP A 12 -12.05 -33.75 2.01
C ASP A 12 -11.11 -34.91 2.35
N LEU A 13 -11.65 -35.95 2.98
CA LEU A 13 -10.90 -37.11 3.46
C LEU A 13 -10.18 -37.86 2.33
N GLN A 14 -10.76 -37.96 1.14
CA GLN A 14 -10.14 -38.68 0.00
C GLN A 14 -8.95 -37.89 -0.57
N VAL A 15 -9.07 -36.57 -0.60
CA VAL A 15 -7.96 -35.68 -0.99
C VAL A 15 -6.85 -35.73 0.05
N ALA A 16 -7.20 -35.63 1.32
CA ALA A 16 -6.26 -35.71 2.43
C ALA A 16 -5.50 -37.04 2.46
N GLU A 17 -6.17 -38.17 2.20
CA GLU A 17 -5.53 -39.50 2.11
C GLU A 17 -4.44 -39.54 1.02
N VAL A 18 -4.76 -39.00 -0.18
CA VAL A 18 -3.81 -38.99 -1.31
C VAL A 18 -2.65 -38.04 -1.02
N LEU A 19 -2.92 -36.86 -0.49
CA LEU A 19 -1.88 -35.89 -0.11
C LEU A 19 -0.93 -36.47 0.94
N ASN A 20 -1.46 -37.00 2.03
CA ASN A 20 -0.65 -37.55 3.12
C ASN A 20 0.16 -38.78 2.72
N ARG A 21 -0.31 -39.56 1.72
CA ARG A 21 0.36 -40.78 1.28
C ARG A 21 1.46 -40.53 0.26
N TYR A 22 1.29 -39.56 -0.65
CA TYR A 22 2.14 -39.42 -1.83
C TYR A 22 2.86 -38.06 -1.94
N PHE A 23 2.50 -37.08 -1.11
CA PHE A 23 3.03 -35.73 -1.19
C PHE A 23 3.49 -35.23 0.17
N VAL A 24 4.33 -34.20 0.15
CA VAL A 24 4.58 -33.33 1.31
C VAL A 24 3.82 -32.03 1.01
N ALA A 25 2.65 -31.87 1.64
CA ALA A 25 1.82 -30.68 1.49
C ALA A 25 2.37 -29.53 2.33
N VAL A 26 2.61 -28.39 1.72
CA VAL A 26 3.11 -27.18 2.39
C VAL A 26 2.13 -26.05 2.14
N LYS A 27 1.62 -25.44 3.22
CA LYS A 27 0.81 -24.24 3.15
C LYS A 27 1.73 -23.02 3.33
N VAL A 28 1.70 -22.11 2.36
CA VAL A 28 2.50 -20.88 2.37
C VAL A 28 1.57 -19.69 2.56
N ASP A 29 1.80 -18.92 3.63
CA ASP A 29 1.18 -17.60 3.78
C ASP A 29 1.98 -16.61 2.92
N ARG A 30 1.30 -16.01 1.94
CA ARG A 30 1.93 -15.06 1.00
C ARG A 30 2.37 -13.74 1.65
N GLU A 31 1.81 -13.41 2.80
CA GLU A 31 2.15 -12.20 3.54
C GLU A 31 3.38 -12.41 4.41
N GLU A 32 3.54 -13.61 4.97
CA GLU A 32 4.75 -13.98 5.71
C GLU A 32 5.92 -14.37 4.79
N ARG A 33 5.64 -14.99 3.63
CA ARG A 33 6.64 -15.45 2.65
C ARG A 33 6.33 -14.91 1.24
N PRO A 34 6.28 -13.57 1.06
CA PRO A 34 6.02 -12.97 -0.25
C PRO A 34 7.12 -13.29 -1.28
N ASP A 35 8.32 -13.64 -0.87
CA ASP A 35 9.40 -14.12 -1.72
C ASP A 35 9.07 -15.46 -2.41
N VAL A 36 8.52 -16.42 -1.66
CA VAL A 36 8.06 -17.71 -2.19
C VAL A 36 6.88 -17.51 -3.12
N ASP A 37 5.89 -16.71 -2.68
CA ASP A 37 4.70 -16.38 -3.46
C ASP A 37 5.07 -15.75 -4.81
N ALA A 38 5.93 -14.74 -4.83
CA ALA A 38 6.37 -14.05 -6.03
C ALA A 38 7.05 -14.98 -7.05
N VAL A 39 7.89 -15.91 -6.60
CA VAL A 39 8.54 -16.89 -7.48
C VAL A 39 7.51 -17.78 -8.15
N TYR A 40 6.61 -18.39 -7.36
CA TYR A 40 5.69 -19.38 -7.90
C TYR A 40 4.47 -18.77 -8.59
N LEU A 41 4.11 -17.53 -8.28
CA LEU A 41 3.13 -16.77 -9.06
C LEU A 41 3.63 -16.54 -10.50
N ARG A 42 4.92 -16.18 -10.66
CA ARG A 42 5.56 -16.06 -11.98
C ARG A 42 5.64 -17.39 -12.72
N VAL A 43 5.87 -18.50 -12.00
CA VAL A 43 5.78 -19.84 -12.58
C VAL A 43 4.38 -20.10 -13.13
N CYS A 44 3.34 -19.80 -12.34
CA CYS A 44 1.96 -20.00 -12.76
C CYS A 44 1.62 -19.17 -14.00
N GLN A 45 1.99 -17.89 -13.99
CA GLN A 45 1.82 -17.00 -15.15
C GLN A 45 2.51 -17.54 -16.40
N ALA A 46 3.74 -18.03 -16.28
CA ALA A 46 4.52 -18.54 -17.41
C ALA A 46 3.96 -19.86 -17.97
N LEU A 47 3.45 -20.75 -17.11
CA LEU A 47 2.96 -22.07 -17.52
C LEU A 47 1.49 -22.04 -18.00
N THR A 48 0.67 -21.12 -17.49
CA THR A 48 -0.79 -21.13 -17.73
C THR A 48 -1.31 -19.88 -18.44
N GLY A 49 -0.50 -18.84 -18.58
CA GLY A 49 -0.91 -17.53 -19.13
C GLY A 49 -1.67 -16.64 -18.15
N GLY A 50 -1.96 -17.14 -16.94
CA GLY A 50 -2.63 -16.39 -15.86
C GLY A 50 -2.15 -16.85 -14.49
N ALA A 51 -2.32 -16.01 -13.47
CA ALA A 51 -1.98 -16.37 -12.10
C ALA A 51 -2.94 -15.69 -11.11
N GLY A 52 -3.05 -16.24 -9.91
CA GLY A 52 -3.93 -15.71 -8.86
C GLY A 52 -4.00 -16.67 -7.67
N TRP A 53 -4.78 -16.30 -6.69
CA TRP A 53 -4.96 -17.09 -5.48
C TRP A 53 -6.39 -17.65 -5.39
N PRO A 54 -6.52 -18.89 -4.89
CA PRO A 54 -5.47 -19.79 -4.37
C PRO A 54 -4.46 -20.19 -5.45
N LEU A 55 -3.18 -20.27 -5.07
CA LEU A 55 -2.10 -20.71 -5.95
C LEU A 55 -1.72 -22.15 -5.59
N THR A 56 -1.77 -23.06 -6.57
CA THR A 56 -1.43 -24.47 -6.40
C THR A 56 -0.23 -24.83 -7.24
N ILE A 57 0.85 -25.25 -6.58
CA ILE A 57 2.11 -25.65 -7.24
C ILE A 57 2.46 -27.08 -6.87
N ILE A 58 2.85 -27.91 -7.85
CA ILE A 58 3.47 -29.20 -7.58
C ILE A 58 4.90 -29.17 -8.13
N MET A 59 5.85 -29.53 -7.28
CA MET A 59 7.27 -29.39 -7.56
C MET A 59 8.06 -30.60 -7.09
N THR A 60 9.31 -30.71 -7.54
CA THR A 60 10.27 -31.71 -7.07
C THR A 60 10.79 -31.36 -5.67
N PRO A 61 11.47 -32.28 -4.96
CA PRO A 61 12.13 -31.96 -3.68
C PRO A 61 13.16 -30.83 -3.79
N GLU A 62 13.70 -30.58 -4.98
CA GLU A 62 14.63 -29.50 -5.29
C GLU A 62 13.88 -28.17 -5.63
N GLN A 63 12.58 -28.09 -5.29
CA GLN A 63 11.71 -26.94 -5.50
C GLN A 63 11.48 -26.56 -6.99
N GLN A 64 11.75 -27.46 -7.93
CA GLN A 64 11.54 -27.23 -9.36
C GLN A 64 10.09 -27.54 -9.74
N PRO A 65 9.29 -26.54 -10.17
CA PRO A 65 7.87 -26.70 -10.42
C PRO A 65 7.62 -27.38 -11.78
N PHE A 66 6.74 -28.37 -11.79
CA PHE A 66 6.28 -29.04 -13.01
C PHE A 66 4.78 -28.96 -13.23
N PHE A 67 4.04 -28.43 -12.25
CA PHE A 67 2.62 -28.07 -12.39
C PHE A 67 2.34 -26.77 -11.63
N ALA A 68 1.50 -25.92 -12.25
CA ALA A 68 0.95 -24.74 -11.62
C ALA A 68 -0.52 -24.58 -12.00
N GLY A 69 -1.31 -24.04 -11.10
CA GLY A 69 -2.72 -23.70 -11.31
C GLY A 69 -3.25 -22.85 -10.19
N THR A 70 -4.47 -22.36 -10.37
CA THR A 70 -5.18 -21.59 -9.33
C THR A 70 -6.16 -22.50 -8.60
N TYR A 71 -7.42 -22.10 -8.50
CA TYR A 71 -8.48 -22.88 -7.88
C TYR A 71 -8.70 -24.23 -8.57
N LEU A 72 -8.75 -25.31 -7.79
CA LEU A 72 -9.02 -26.69 -8.23
C LEU A 72 -10.14 -27.28 -7.35
N PRO A 73 -11.34 -27.54 -7.91
CA PRO A 73 -12.39 -28.23 -7.20
C PRO A 73 -11.98 -29.67 -6.87
N LYS A 74 -12.57 -30.31 -5.88
CA LYS A 74 -12.31 -31.73 -5.55
C LYS A 74 -12.42 -32.62 -6.78
N ASN A 75 -13.54 -32.52 -7.52
CA ASN A 75 -13.81 -33.28 -8.72
C ASN A 75 -13.83 -32.37 -9.94
N GLY A 76 -13.46 -32.90 -11.10
CA GLY A 76 -13.47 -32.14 -12.35
C GLY A 76 -14.88 -31.65 -12.72
N VAL A 77 -14.97 -30.39 -13.15
CA VAL A 77 -16.22 -29.75 -13.58
C VAL A 77 -16.01 -29.04 -14.91
N GLY A 78 -16.92 -29.20 -15.86
CA GLY A 78 -16.91 -28.48 -17.14
C GLY A 78 -15.65 -28.70 -17.99
N GLY A 79 -15.06 -29.89 -17.95
CA GLY A 79 -13.84 -30.23 -18.69
C GLY A 79 -12.55 -29.83 -17.99
N ARG A 80 -12.62 -29.18 -16.82
CA ARG A 80 -11.44 -28.88 -15.98
C ARG A 80 -11.13 -30.07 -15.07
N ILE A 81 -9.84 -30.35 -14.88
CA ILE A 81 -9.37 -31.42 -13.99
C ILE A 81 -9.68 -31.07 -12.53
N GLY A 82 -10.14 -32.05 -11.75
CA GLY A 82 -10.29 -31.90 -10.28
C GLY A 82 -9.00 -32.25 -9.55
N LEU A 83 -8.86 -31.71 -8.33
CA LEU A 83 -7.66 -31.89 -7.48
C LEU A 83 -7.37 -33.37 -7.23
N LEU A 84 -8.38 -34.17 -6.89
CA LEU A 84 -8.18 -35.62 -6.62
C LEU A 84 -7.67 -36.37 -7.84
N GLN A 85 -8.19 -36.06 -9.02
CA GLN A 85 -7.73 -36.66 -10.27
C GLN A 85 -6.30 -36.25 -10.63
N LEU A 86 -5.97 -34.95 -10.45
CA LEU A 86 -4.64 -34.41 -10.66
C LEU A 86 -3.62 -35.10 -9.75
N LEU A 87 -3.87 -35.15 -8.44
CA LEU A 87 -2.97 -35.76 -7.47
C LEU A 87 -2.69 -37.23 -7.77
N ARG A 88 -3.71 -38.02 -8.12
CA ARG A 88 -3.55 -39.43 -8.52
C ARG A 88 -2.73 -39.58 -9.80
N ALA A 89 -2.96 -38.74 -10.79
CA ALA A 89 -2.19 -38.74 -12.04
C ALA A 89 -0.72 -38.40 -11.80
N VAL A 90 -0.43 -37.39 -10.98
CA VAL A 90 0.95 -37.01 -10.60
C VAL A 90 1.63 -38.12 -9.81
N ALA A 91 0.97 -38.72 -8.81
CA ALA A 91 1.50 -39.83 -8.03
C ALA A 91 1.84 -41.05 -8.93
N GLY A 92 0.96 -41.36 -9.90
CA GLY A 92 1.20 -42.40 -10.86
C GLY A 92 2.40 -42.12 -11.80
N LYS A 93 2.49 -40.88 -12.32
CA LYS A 93 3.65 -40.45 -13.13
C LYS A 93 4.95 -40.42 -12.30
N TRP A 94 4.90 -39.99 -11.06
CA TRP A 94 6.08 -40.00 -10.18
C TRP A 94 6.63 -41.40 -9.95
N SER A 95 5.76 -42.40 -9.90
CA SER A 95 6.17 -43.82 -9.75
C SER A 95 6.61 -44.46 -11.05
N GLY A 96 5.99 -44.13 -12.19
CA GLY A 96 6.21 -44.82 -13.49
C GLY A 96 7.09 -44.08 -14.49
N SER A 97 7.07 -42.72 -14.49
CA SER A 97 7.74 -41.87 -15.46
C SER A 97 8.37 -40.63 -14.80
N ARG A 98 9.01 -40.83 -13.66
CA ARG A 98 9.55 -39.74 -12.80
C ARG A 98 10.45 -38.77 -13.57
N GLU A 99 11.28 -39.27 -14.48
CA GLU A 99 12.23 -38.46 -15.24
C GLU A 99 11.56 -37.42 -16.15
N GLU A 100 10.33 -37.68 -16.61
CA GLU A 100 9.54 -36.69 -17.34
C GLU A 100 9.20 -35.49 -16.48
N LEU A 101 8.76 -35.70 -15.22
CA LEU A 101 8.43 -34.66 -14.28
C LEU A 101 9.66 -33.85 -13.85
N LEU A 102 10.78 -34.55 -13.60
CA LEU A 102 12.06 -33.90 -13.28
C LEU A 102 12.55 -33.03 -14.44
N ARG A 103 12.40 -33.46 -15.68
CA ARG A 103 12.75 -32.68 -16.87
C ARG A 103 11.86 -31.43 -16.97
N ALA A 104 10.55 -31.60 -16.86
CA ALA A 104 9.62 -30.47 -16.91
C ALA A 104 9.93 -29.42 -15.82
N GLY A 105 10.29 -29.86 -14.61
CA GLY A 105 10.71 -28.96 -13.54
C GLY A 105 12.01 -28.20 -13.83
N ARG A 106 13.00 -28.89 -14.41
CA ARG A 106 14.24 -28.24 -14.85
C ARG A 106 13.99 -27.21 -15.95
N ASP A 107 13.19 -27.57 -16.96
CA ASP A 107 12.89 -26.70 -18.10
C ASP A 107 12.13 -25.44 -17.65
N ALA A 108 11.12 -25.58 -16.80
CA ALA A 108 10.39 -24.45 -16.21
C ALA A 108 11.33 -23.53 -15.40
N THR A 109 12.19 -24.10 -14.57
CA THR A 109 13.18 -23.35 -13.78
C THR A 109 14.18 -22.62 -14.68
N ALA A 110 14.68 -23.26 -15.74
CA ALA A 110 15.60 -22.65 -16.68
C ALA A 110 14.95 -21.48 -17.44
N ALA A 111 13.69 -21.62 -17.85
CA ALA A 111 12.94 -20.55 -18.50
C ALA A 111 12.76 -19.31 -17.61
N LEU A 112 12.50 -19.50 -16.31
CA LEU A 112 12.41 -18.39 -15.35
C LEU A 112 13.73 -17.65 -15.14
N ARG A 113 14.86 -18.37 -15.19
CA ARG A 113 16.20 -17.80 -15.04
C ARG A 113 16.69 -17.05 -16.28
N ALA A 114 16.15 -17.38 -17.44
CA ALA A 114 16.53 -16.81 -18.75
C ALA A 114 15.85 -15.46 -19.07
N MET A 115 15.32 -14.75 -18.08
CA MET A 115 14.62 -13.48 -18.33
C MET A 115 15.55 -12.43 -18.98
N PRO A 116 15.03 -11.65 -19.95
CA PRO A 116 15.83 -10.67 -20.66
C PRO A 116 16.34 -9.58 -19.69
N ARG A 117 17.59 -9.15 -19.93
CA ARG A 117 18.12 -7.94 -19.27
C ARG A 117 17.52 -6.73 -19.94
N THR A 118 17.09 -5.78 -19.14
CA THR A 118 16.61 -4.49 -19.65
C THR A 118 17.74 -3.47 -19.53
N GLU A 119 17.96 -2.71 -20.59
CA GLU A 119 18.92 -1.59 -20.57
C GLU A 119 18.27 -0.38 -19.88
N PRO A 120 19.01 0.35 -19.04
CA PRO A 120 18.53 1.62 -18.47
C PRO A 120 18.15 2.64 -19.56
N ALA A 121 17.16 3.47 -19.29
CA ALA A 121 16.71 4.52 -20.20
C ALA A 121 16.74 5.91 -19.52
N PRO A 122 16.95 6.98 -20.28
CA PRO A 122 16.97 8.33 -19.71
C PRO A 122 15.60 8.75 -19.17
N LEU A 123 15.62 9.52 -18.10
CA LEU A 123 14.43 10.10 -17.47
C LEU A 123 13.92 11.25 -18.35
N ASN A 124 12.63 11.24 -18.68
CA ASN A 124 12.01 12.29 -19.48
C ASN A 124 10.51 12.42 -19.24
N GLU A 125 9.95 13.56 -19.61
CA GLU A 125 8.52 13.86 -19.47
C GLU A 125 7.61 12.98 -20.34
N GLU A 126 8.11 12.45 -21.46
CA GLU A 126 7.32 11.59 -22.35
C GLU A 126 6.90 10.29 -21.65
N LEU A 127 7.73 9.78 -20.72
CA LEU A 127 7.37 8.61 -19.92
C LEU A 127 6.21 8.91 -18.97
N LEU A 128 6.21 10.09 -18.34
CA LEU A 128 5.12 10.56 -17.48
C LEU A 128 3.82 10.74 -18.29
N LYS A 129 3.92 11.36 -19.45
CA LYS A 129 2.79 11.55 -20.36
C LYS A 129 2.23 10.24 -20.89
N LYS A 130 3.11 9.28 -21.23
CA LYS A 130 2.70 7.93 -21.66
C LYS A 130 1.95 7.21 -20.54
N ALA A 131 2.42 7.30 -19.29
CA ALA A 131 1.74 6.72 -18.13
C ALA A 131 0.35 7.32 -17.91
N ALA A 132 0.23 8.65 -17.90
CA ALA A 132 -1.06 9.33 -17.79
C ALA A 132 -2.01 8.93 -18.93
N GLY A 133 -1.51 8.83 -20.17
CA GLY A 133 -2.29 8.37 -21.32
C GLY A 133 -2.75 6.91 -21.20
N GLN A 134 -1.96 6.03 -20.59
CA GLN A 134 -2.36 4.63 -20.32
C GLN A 134 -3.45 4.54 -19.26
N LEU A 135 -3.35 5.34 -18.18
CA LEU A 135 -4.41 5.44 -17.17
C LEU A 135 -5.70 5.98 -17.78
N ALA A 136 -5.63 7.10 -18.54
CA ALA A 136 -6.77 7.66 -19.24
C ALA A 136 -7.45 6.66 -20.20
N ALA A 137 -6.68 5.82 -20.89
CA ALA A 137 -7.21 4.79 -21.80
C ALA A 137 -8.02 3.69 -21.07
N SER A 138 -7.75 3.44 -19.78
CA SER A 138 -8.46 2.47 -18.96
C SER A 138 -9.49 3.11 -18.01
N TYR A 139 -9.57 4.44 -18.00
CA TYR A 139 -10.41 5.21 -17.08
C TYR A 139 -11.91 5.00 -17.35
N ASP A 140 -12.67 4.82 -16.30
CA ASP A 140 -14.13 4.74 -16.33
C ASP A 140 -14.74 6.13 -16.08
N ALA A 141 -15.18 6.79 -17.14
CA ALA A 141 -15.69 8.17 -17.06
C ALA A 141 -17.02 8.28 -16.27
N GLU A 142 -17.78 7.20 -16.13
CA GLU A 142 -19.06 7.19 -15.42
C GLU A 142 -18.88 6.97 -13.92
N TYR A 143 -18.14 5.90 -13.55
CA TYR A 143 -17.99 5.49 -12.15
C TYR A 143 -16.59 5.78 -11.59
N GLY A 144 -15.69 6.37 -12.35
CA GLY A 144 -14.31 6.58 -11.92
C GLY A 144 -13.51 5.28 -11.79
N GLY A 145 -12.22 5.41 -11.50
CA GLY A 145 -11.30 4.28 -11.41
C GLY A 145 -10.89 3.72 -12.77
N PHE A 146 -10.11 2.65 -12.76
CA PHE A 146 -9.49 2.08 -13.94
C PHE A 146 -9.98 0.65 -14.20
N GLY A 147 -10.27 0.33 -15.46
CA GLY A 147 -10.83 -0.96 -15.85
C GLY A 147 -12.33 -1.10 -15.54
N SER A 148 -12.85 -2.33 -15.55
CA SER A 148 -14.28 -2.62 -15.38
C SER A 148 -14.58 -3.31 -14.03
N ALA A 149 -14.39 -4.64 -13.95
CA ALA A 149 -14.63 -5.44 -12.75
C ALA A 149 -13.72 -6.69 -12.78
N PRO A 150 -13.12 -7.09 -11.65
CA PRO A 150 -13.09 -6.39 -10.37
C PRO A 150 -12.31 -5.07 -10.45
N LYS A 151 -12.70 -4.08 -9.65
CA LYS A 151 -12.13 -2.73 -9.68
C LYS A 151 -11.36 -2.43 -8.39
N PHE A 152 -10.08 -2.09 -8.52
CA PHE A 152 -9.19 -1.80 -7.39
C PHE A 152 -9.06 -0.28 -7.18
N PRO A 153 -8.90 0.18 -5.93
CA PRO A 153 -8.70 1.62 -5.62
C PRO A 153 -7.45 2.23 -6.24
N SER A 154 -6.36 1.45 -6.41
CA SER A 154 -5.07 1.86 -7.03
C SER A 154 -4.59 3.24 -6.55
N ALA A 155 -4.46 3.41 -5.23
CA ALA A 155 -4.16 4.72 -4.63
C ALA A 155 -2.86 5.34 -5.15
N HIS A 156 -1.85 4.53 -5.52
CA HIS A 156 -0.59 5.01 -6.12
C HIS A 156 -0.78 5.62 -7.51
N ASP A 157 -1.72 5.10 -8.32
CA ASP A 157 -2.09 5.70 -9.62
C ASP A 157 -2.74 7.08 -9.42
N LEU A 158 -3.61 7.18 -8.40
CA LEU A 158 -4.27 8.44 -8.06
C LEU A 158 -3.28 9.49 -7.52
N ILE A 159 -2.31 9.09 -6.71
CA ILE A 159 -1.23 9.96 -6.23
C ILE A 159 -0.37 10.44 -7.42
N PHE A 160 -0.06 9.55 -8.36
CA PHE A 160 0.65 9.93 -9.59
C PHE A 160 -0.16 10.96 -10.40
N LEU A 161 -1.43 10.71 -10.69
CA LEU A 161 -2.28 11.65 -11.45
C LEU A 161 -2.37 13.01 -10.76
N GLN A 162 -2.45 13.05 -9.43
CA GLN A 162 -2.49 14.28 -8.67
C GLN A 162 -1.22 15.11 -8.84
N ARG A 163 -0.05 14.49 -8.72
CA ARG A 163 1.24 15.16 -8.87
C ARG A 163 1.50 15.53 -10.33
N TYR A 164 1.13 14.66 -11.26
CA TYR A 164 1.20 14.94 -12.69
C TYR A 164 0.35 16.15 -13.08
N ALA A 165 -0.91 16.19 -12.64
CA ALA A 165 -1.80 17.32 -12.89
C ALA A 165 -1.30 18.63 -12.25
N TYR A 166 -0.66 18.53 -11.07
CA TYR A 166 -0.05 19.69 -10.41
C TYR A 166 1.09 20.30 -11.22
N HIS A 167 2.02 19.48 -11.72
CA HIS A 167 3.19 19.94 -12.45
C HIS A 167 2.87 20.37 -13.89
N THR A 168 1.95 19.69 -14.56
CA THR A 168 1.65 19.92 -15.99
C THR A 168 0.45 20.83 -16.22
N GLY A 169 -0.42 21.00 -15.23
CA GLY A 169 -1.71 21.68 -15.39
C GLY A 169 -2.75 20.84 -16.15
N ASP A 170 -2.55 19.52 -16.26
CA ASP A 170 -3.47 18.62 -16.98
C ASP A 170 -4.81 18.51 -16.25
N LYS A 171 -5.86 19.05 -16.89
CA LYS A 171 -7.21 19.06 -16.32
C LYS A 171 -7.91 17.71 -16.39
N ALA A 172 -7.59 16.90 -17.40
CA ALA A 172 -8.19 15.57 -17.53
C ALA A 172 -7.70 14.65 -16.42
N ALA A 173 -6.39 14.59 -16.19
CA ALA A 173 -5.81 13.84 -15.08
C ALA A 173 -6.37 14.27 -13.70
N LYS A 174 -6.60 15.58 -13.52
CA LYS A 174 -7.25 16.10 -12.31
C LYS A 174 -8.70 15.63 -12.18
N GLU A 175 -9.48 15.65 -13.25
CA GLU A 175 -10.87 15.20 -13.25
C GLU A 175 -10.99 13.69 -13.00
N GLU A 176 -10.13 12.90 -13.63
CA GLU A 176 -10.03 11.43 -13.40
C GLU A 176 -9.79 11.11 -11.93
N LEU A 177 -8.82 11.79 -11.30
CA LEU A 177 -8.55 11.69 -9.87
C LEU A 177 -9.79 12.05 -9.03
N GLU A 178 -10.31 13.27 -9.21
CA GLU A 178 -11.39 13.79 -8.37
C GLU A 178 -12.68 12.99 -8.51
N ASN A 179 -13.03 12.55 -9.72
CA ASN A 179 -14.19 11.71 -9.93
C ASN A 179 -14.00 10.33 -9.29
N THR A 180 -12.83 9.72 -9.43
CA THR A 180 -12.54 8.42 -8.80
C THR A 180 -12.67 8.49 -7.29
N LEU A 181 -12.07 9.50 -6.63
CA LEU A 181 -12.18 9.69 -5.18
C LEU A 181 -13.64 9.88 -4.73
N ARG A 182 -14.43 10.66 -5.49
CA ARG A 182 -15.86 10.86 -5.18
C ARG A 182 -16.68 9.58 -5.34
N GLN A 183 -16.45 8.82 -6.40
CA GLN A 183 -17.23 7.59 -6.65
C GLN A 183 -16.90 6.48 -5.66
N MET A 184 -15.62 6.31 -5.30
CA MET A 184 -15.24 5.39 -4.22
C MET A 184 -15.90 5.77 -2.88
N TYR A 185 -15.92 7.06 -2.53
CA TYR A 185 -16.63 7.53 -1.33
C TYR A 185 -18.13 7.23 -1.39
N LYS A 186 -18.78 7.40 -2.54
CA LYS A 186 -20.22 7.14 -2.69
C LYS A 186 -20.57 5.67 -2.63
N GLY A 187 -19.68 4.79 -3.09
CA GLY A 187 -19.89 3.35 -3.17
C GLY A 187 -19.91 2.63 -1.83
N GLY A 188 -20.31 1.35 -1.86
CA GLY A 188 -20.24 0.47 -0.71
C GLY A 188 -18.82 -0.03 -0.41
N ILE A 189 -17.84 0.25 -1.29
CA ILE A 189 -16.42 -0.01 -1.00
C ILE A 189 -15.92 0.83 0.19
N TYR A 190 -16.49 2.00 0.42
CA TYR A 190 -16.28 2.83 1.61
C TYR A 190 -17.29 2.49 2.68
N ASP A 191 -16.83 2.19 3.89
CA ASP A 191 -17.71 1.94 5.03
C ASP A 191 -18.24 3.24 5.62
N HIS A 192 -19.46 3.61 5.26
CA HIS A 192 -20.10 4.86 5.68
C HIS A 192 -20.37 4.98 7.20
N PHE A 193 -20.33 3.86 7.94
CA PHE A 193 -20.62 3.85 9.37
C PHE A 193 -19.36 3.74 10.23
N GLY A 194 -18.41 2.92 9.82
CA GLY A 194 -17.18 2.68 10.58
C GLY A 194 -15.93 3.36 10.03
N GLY A 195 -16.00 3.89 8.81
CA GLY A 195 -14.82 4.39 8.08
C GLY A 195 -13.98 3.26 7.49
N GLY A 196 -13.00 3.65 6.68
CA GLY A 196 -12.11 2.74 5.99
C GLY A 196 -12.72 2.15 4.72
N PHE A 197 -11.85 1.53 3.91
CA PHE A 197 -12.18 0.97 2.61
C PHE A 197 -12.00 -0.54 2.59
N ALA A 198 -12.91 -1.22 1.93
CA ALA A 198 -12.72 -2.60 1.54
C ALA A 198 -11.69 -2.71 0.40
N ARG A 199 -11.14 -3.90 0.21
CA ARG A 199 -9.96 -4.15 -0.62
C ARG A 199 -10.17 -3.85 -2.11
N TYR A 200 -11.30 -4.27 -2.69
CA TYR A 200 -11.67 -4.01 -4.08
C TYR A 200 -13.18 -4.16 -4.27
N SER A 201 -13.72 -3.57 -5.34
CA SER A 201 -15.11 -3.80 -5.76
C SER A 201 -15.21 -4.98 -6.70
N THR A 202 -16.21 -5.83 -6.50
CA THR A 202 -16.53 -6.94 -7.40
C THR A 202 -17.29 -6.49 -8.65
N ASP A 203 -17.83 -5.27 -8.61
CA ASP A 203 -18.56 -4.62 -9.69
C ASP A 203 -17.85 -3.36 -10.22
N ARG A 204 -18.40 -2.79 -11.29
CA ARG A 204 -17.91 -1.57 -11.92
C ARG A 204 -18.24 -0.30 -11.12
N GLU A 205 -19.29 -0.33 -10.30
CA GLU A 205 -19.94 0.84 -9.71
C GLU A 205 -19.41 1.19 -8.33
N TRP A 206 -18.49 0.40 -7.78
CA TRP A 206 -17.99 0.48 -6.41
C TRP A 206 -19.03 0.09 -5.34
N LEU A 207 -20.13 -0.59 -5.71
CA LEU A 207 -21.22 -0.93 -4.80
C LEU A 207 -20.90 -2.15 -3.93
N ALA A 208 -20.65 -3.30 -4.56
CA ALA A 208 -20.46 -4.56 -3.86
C ALA A 208 -18.98 -4.92 -3.74
N PRO A 209 -18.34 -4.66 -2.61
CA PRO A 209 -16.92 -4.98 -2.44
C PRO A 209 -16.71 -6.44 -2.06
N HIS A 210 -15.46 -6.91 -2.20
CA HIS A 210 -14.94 -7.94 -1.33
C HIS A 210 -14.65 -7.29 0.02
N PHE A 211 -15.35 -7.71 1.07
CA PHE A 211 -15.49 -6.96 2.33
C PHE A 211 -14.25 -6.95 3.23
N GLU A 212 -13.18 -7.68 2.88
CA GLU A 212 -11.90 -7.61 3.58
C GLU A 212 -11.37 -6.17 3.59
N LYS A 213 -10.89 -5.70 4.75
CA LYS A 213 -10.21 -4.41 4.89
C LYS A 213 -8.77 -4.63 5.28
N THR A 214 -7.83 -4.33 4.39
CA THR A 214 -6.39 -4.46 4.63
C THR A 214 -5.78 -3.15 5.14
N LEU A 215 -4.73 -3.26 5.93
CA LEU A 215 -3.99 -2.10 6.45
C LEU A 215 -3.36 -1.28 5.33
N TYR A 216 -2.73 -1.93 4.34
CA TYR A 216 -2.02 -1.23 3.27
C TYR A 216 -2.95 -0.43 2.36
N ASP A 217 -4.14 -0.96 2.01
CA ASP A 217 -5.14 -0.25 1.21
C ASP A 217 -5.61 1.01 1.94
N ASN A 218 -5.94 0.86 3.23
CA ASN A 218 -6.41 1.96 4.05
C ASN A 218 -5.33 3.02 4.30
N ALA A 219 -4.07 2.63 4.51
CA ALA A 219 -2.94 3.54 4.63
C ALA A 219 -2.71 4.35 3.34
N MET A 220 -2.67 3.66 2.20
CA MET A 220 -2.45 4.31 0.89
C MET A 220 -3.60 5.22 0.48
N LEU A 221 -4.84 4.82 0.76
CA LEU A 221 -6.01 5.68 0.50
C LEU A 221 -6.04 6.88 1.44
N ALA A 222 -5.72 6.72 2.72
CA ALA A 222 -5.61 7.85 3.65
C ALA A 222 -4.52 8.85 3.19
N LEU A 223 -3.38 8.37 2.67
CA LEU A 223 -2.35 9.22 2.04
C LEU A 223 -2.91 9.97 0.84
N CYS A 224 -3.58 9.27 -0.07
CA CYS A 224 -4.15 9.85 -1.29
C CYS A 224 -5.20 10.93 -0.97
N TYR A 225 -6.17 10.65 -0.10
CA TYR A 225 -7.18 11.62 0.31
C TYR A 225 -6.59 12.80 1.09
N THR A 226 -5.56 12.58 1.92
CA THR A 226 -4.85 13.66 2.63
C THR A 226 -4.17 14.59 1.63
N GLU A 227 -3.47 14.05 0.64
CA GLU A 227 -2.81 14.84 -0.40
C GLU A 227 -3.83 15.57 -1.28
N ALA A 228 -4.96 14.92 -1.62
CA ALA A 228 -6.07 15.52 -2.35
C ALA A 228 -6.70 16.70 -1.58
N TRP A 229 -6.84 16.59 -0.27
CA TRP A 229 -7.29 17.71 0.56
C TRP A 229 -6.26 18.85 0.59
N GLN A 230 -4.97 18.56 0.72
CA GLN A 230 -3.94 19.59 0.70
C GLN A 230 -3.98 20.40 -0.61
N ASN A 231 -4.20 19.74 -1.74
CA ASN A 231 -4.24 20.35 -3.06
C ASN A 231 -5.54 21.14 -3.33
N SER A 232 -6.70 20.58 -2.94
CA SER A 232 -8.02 21.14 -3.29
C SER A 232 -8.73 21.91 -2.18
N ARG A 233 -8.39 21.63 -0.92
CA ARG A 233 -9.09 22.10 0.31
C ARG A 233 -10.55 21.64 0.38
N MET A 234 -10.96 20.62 -0.37
CA MET A 234 -12.30 20.04 -0.26
C MET A 234 -12.46 19.29 1.07
N ALA A 235 -13.41 19.74 1.90
CA ALA A 235 -13.65 19.19 3.23
C ALA A 235 -13.92 17.67 3.23
N LEU A 236 -14.59 17.17 2.18
CA LEU A 236 -14.84 15.73 1.99
C LEU A 236 -13.56 14.90 2.08
N TYR A 237 -12.48 15.31 1.41
CA TYR A 237 -11.25 14.52 1.37
C TYR A 237 -10.59 14.43 2.74
N ARG A 238 -10.61 15.51 3.52
CA ARG A 238 -10.18 15.48 4.90
C ARG A 238 -11.03 14.53 5.74
N GLN A 239 -12.34 14.65 5.64
CA GLN A 239 -13.28 13.80 6.36
C GLN A 239 -13.06 12.32 6.08
N VAL A 240 -12.86 11.93 4.81
CA VAL A 240 -12.60 10.54 4.42
C VAL A 240 -11.26 10.07 4.95
N ALA A 241 -10.20 10.88 4.84
CA ALA A 241 -8.88 10.54 5.36
C ALA A 241 -8.91 10.33 6.88
N GLU A 242 -9.51 11.28 7.63
CA GLU A 242 -9.65 11.18 9.09
C GLU A 242 -10.46 9.94 9.49
N ALA A 243 -11.61 9.69 8.86
CA ALA A 243 -12.43 8.52 9.17
C ALA A 243 -11.73 7.19 8.84
N THR A 244 -10.90 7.14 7.80
CA THR A 244 -10.10 5.96 7.44
C THR A 244 -8.99 5.73 8.47
N LEU A 245 -8.27 6.76 8.88
CA LEU A 245 -7.24 6.65 9.93
C LEU A 245 -7.85 6.30 11.29
N ASP A 246 -9.01 6.87 11.60
CA ASP A 246 -9.73 6.59 12.86
C ASP A 246 -10.24 5.14 12.90
N TYR A 247 -10.66 4.57 11.76
CA TYR A 247 -10.93 3.15 11.61
C TYR A 247 -9.68 2.33 11.96
N CYS A 248 -8.54 2.60 11.34
CA CYS A 248 -7.31 1.86 11.62
C CYS A 248 -6.89 1.97 13.10
N LEU A 249 -7.00 3.16 13.70
CA LEU A 249 -6.68 3.38 15.11
C LEU A 249 -7.63 2.65 16.07
N ARG A 250 -8.87 2.47 15.69
CA ARG A 250 -9.89 1.82 16.52
C ARG A 250 -9.87 0.30 16.38
N GLU A 251 -9.77 -0.21 15.14
CA GLU A 251 -9.98 -1.62 14.84
C GLU A 251 -8.67 -2.41 14.64
N LEU A 252 -7.62 -1.78 14.11
CA LEU A 252 -6.41 -2.50 13.71
C LEU A 252 -5.21 -2.24 14.62
N ARG A 253 -5.28 -1.29 15.55
CA ARG A 253 -4.14 -0.99 16.42
C ARG A 253 -3.96 -2.06 17.51
N ALA A 254 -2.76 -2.67 17.55
CA ALA A 254 -2.34 -3.56 18.61
C ALA A 254 -1.91 -2.78 19.87
N ASP A 255 -1.97 -3.43 21.04
CA ASP A 255 -1.51 -2.85 22.31
C ASP A 255 -0.01 -2.51 22.29
N SER A 256 0.77 -3.25 21.49
CA SER A 256 2.21 -3.00 21.27
C SER A 256 2.51 -1.67 20.55
N GLY A 257 1.52 -1.06 19.92
CA GLY A 257 1.66 0.18 19.14
C GLY A 257 1.75 -0.04 17.62
N GLY A 258 1.94 -1.29 17.17
CA GLY A 258 1.84 -1.68 15.75
C GLY A 258 0.38 -1.80 15.29
N PHE A 259 0.20 -2.11 14.00
CA PHE A 259 -1.12 -2.32 13.39
C PHE A 259 -1.22 -3.69 12.77
N TYR A 260 -2.33 -4.38 13.03
CA TYR A 260 -2.71 -5.66 12.44
C TYR A 260 -2.92 -5.55 10.93
N CYS A 261 -2.81 -6.67 10.22
CA CYS A 261 -2.92 -6.73 8.75
C CYS A 261 -4.29 -6.29 8.22
N GLY A 262 -5.37 -6.64 8.91
CA GLY A 262 -6.70 -6.30 8.43
C GLY A 262 -7.82 -7.00 9.19
N GLN A 263 -9.03 -6.82 8.69
CA GLN A 263 -10.23 -7.52 9.15
C GLN A 263 -10.78 -8.40 8.04
N ASP A 264 -11.28 -9.58 8.45
CA ASP A 264 -11.88 -10.55 7.55
C ASP A 264 -13.10 -9.99 6.80
N ALA A 265 -13.34 -10.53 5.60
CA ALA A 265 -14.56 -10.29 4.83
C ALA A 265 -15.77 -10.99 5.44
N ASP A 266 -15.54 -12.13 6.10
CA ASP A 266 -16.56 -13.05 6.59
C ASP A 266 -16.86 -12.82 8.07
N SER A 267 -18.12 -12.94 8.43
CA SER A 267 -18.57 -13.02 9.82
C SER A 267 -19.60 -14.12 9.96
N GLY A 268 -19.34 -15.08 10.89
CA GLY A 268 -20.24 -16.23 11.08
C GLY A 268 -20.34 -17.16 9.87
N GLY A 269 -19.35 -17.15 8.96
CA GLY A 269 -19.32 -17.96 7.74
C GLY A 269 -20.09 -17.35 6.56
N GLU A 270 -20.50 -16.08 6.66
CA GLU A 270 -21.20 -15.35 5.59
C GLU A 270 -20.43 -14.06 5.27
N GLU A 271 -20.01 -13.91 4.00
CA GLU A 271 -19.30 -12.73 3.53
C GLU A 271 -20.18 -11.48 3.61
N GLY A 272 -19.64 -10.40 4.16
CA GLY A 272 -20.31 -9.11 4.26
C GLY A 272 -21.39 -9.00 5.34
N ALA A 273 -21.72 -10.06 6.08
CA ALA A 273 -22.81 -10.05 7.06
C ALA A 273 -22.72 -8.90 8.08
N HIS A 274 -21.48 -8.50 8.46
CA HIS A 274 -21.22 -7.38 9.34
C HIS A 274 -21.70 -6.04 8.76
N TYR A 275 -21.57 -5.84 7.46
CA TYR A 275 -21.79 -4.55 6.79
C TYR A 275 -23.23 -4.37 6.28
N LEU A 276 -24.00 -5.44 6.19
CA LEU A 276 -25.35 -5.45 5.59
C LEU A 276 -26.41 -5.05 6.61
N PHE A 277 -27.39 -4.28 6.14
CA PHE A 277 -28.54 -3.82 6.92
C PHE A 277 -29.85 -4.02 6.20
N THR A 278 -30.95 -4.12 7.00
CA THR A 278 -32.34 -4.04 6.52
C THR A 278 -32.99 -2.76 7.05
N PRO A 279 -34.01 -2.22 6.36
CA PRO A 279 -34.78 -1.07 6.86
C PRO A 279 -35.39 -1.30 8.25
N ALA A 280 -35.83 -2.53 8.53
CA ALA A 280 -36.39 -2.90 9.82
C ALA A 280 -35.37 -2.77 10.98
N GLU A 281 -34.12 -3.17 10.77
CA GLU A 281 -33.04 -3.00 11.75
C GLU A 281 -32.76 -1.51 12.02
N VAL A 282 -32.63 -0.71 10.95
CA VAL A 282 -32.33 0.72 11.04
C VAL A 282 -33.46 1.46 11.78
N LYS A 283 -34.71 1.22 11.41
CA LYS A 283 -35.88 1.83 12.06
C LYS A 283 -36.03 1.42 13.53
N LYS A 284 -35.73 0.15 13.86
CA LYS A 284 -35.72 -0.31 15.25
C LYS A 284 -34.70 0.45 16.12
N LEU A 285 -33.55 0.81 15.55
CA LEU A 285 -32.48 1.48 16.26
C LEU A 285 -32.66 3.00 16.33
N LEU A 286 -33.11 3.62 15.23
CA LEU A 286 -33.17 5.08 15.11
C LEU A 286 -34.57 5.66 15.34
N GLY A 287 -35.63 4.83 15.34
CA GLY A 287 -37.03 5.24 15.31
C GLY A 287 -37.58 5.24 13.87
N GLU A 288 -38.92 5.27 13.74
CA GLU A 288 -39.57 5.05 12.43
C GLU A 288 -39.23 6.18 11.43
N ASP A 289 -39.34 7.45 11.85
CA ASP A 289 -39.14 8.58 10.93
C ASP A 289 -37.66 8.82 10.61
N ASP A 290 -36.80 8.88 11.62
CA ASP A 290 -35.35 9.06 11.42
C ASP A 290 -34.75 7.88 10.68
N GLY A 291 -35.16 6.65 11.05
CA GLY A 291 -34.72 5.43 10.36
C GLY A 291 -35.15 5.40 8.89
N ARG A 292 -36.35 5.84 8.55
CA ARG A 292 -36.81 5.93 7.16
C ARG A 292 -35.98 6.91 6.34
N HIS A 293 -35.76 8.13 6.84
CA HIS A 293 -34.94 9.13 6.15
C HIS A 293 -33.46 8.70 6.03
N PHE A 294 -32.95 8.02 7.06
CA PHE A 294 -31.61 7.46 7.01
C PHE A 294 -31.46 6.36 5.94
N CYS A 295 -32.45 5.45 5.85
CA CYS A 295 -32.49 4.43 4.81
C CYS A 295 -32.55 5.04 3.40
N GLU A 296 -33.39 6.06 3.19
CA GLU A 296 -33.46 6.81 1.92
C GLU A 296 -32.11 7.47 1.57
N CYS A 297 -31.38 7.98 2.57
CA CYS A 297 -30.06 8.60 2.37
C CYS A 297 -29.02 7.59 1.92
N TYR A 298 -28.98 6.39 2.53
CA TYR A 298 -27.93 5.38 2.33
C TYR A 298 -28.35 4.19 1.49
N ASP A 299 -29.44 4.31 0.71
CA ASP A 299 -29.94 3.27 -0.19
C ASP A 299 -30.20 1.91 0.51
N ILE A 300 -30.78 1.99 1.72
CA ILE A 300 -31.17 0.79 2.48
C ILE A 300 -32.65 0.51 2.20
N THR A 301 -32.94 -0.52 1.39
CA THR A 301 -34.29 -0.83 0.87
C THR A 301 -34.77 -2.21 1.30
N ASP A 302 -36.08 -2.46 1.18
CA ASP A 302 -36.69 -3.77 1.52
C ASP A 302 -36.27 -4.88 0.52
N GLU A 303 -36.00 -4.51 -0.73
CA GLU A 303 -35.47 -5.42 -1.75
C GLU A 303 -34.00 -5.75 -1.52
N GLY A 304 -33.27 -4.79 -0.97
CA GLY A 304 -31.81 -4.86 -0.79
C GLY A 304 -31.04 -4.77 -2.11
N ASN A 305 -29.78 -4.44 -2.01
CA ASN A 305 -28.85 -4.39 -3.15
C ASN A 305 -27.79 -5.52 -3.10
N PHE A 306 -27.84 -6.38 -2.07
CA PHE A 306 -26.92 -7.51 -1.91
C PHE A 306 -27.59 -8.65 -1.11
N HIS A 307 -27.92 -9.76 -1.76
CA HIS A 307 -28.53 -10.95 -1.15
C HIS A 307 -29.76 -10.67 -0.25
N GLY A 308 -30.64 -9.74 -0.67
CA GLY A 308 -31.87 -9.38 0.08
C GLY A 308 -31.63 -8.48 1.30
N LYS A 309 -30.43 -7.96 1.48
CA LYS A 309 -30.05 -6.90 2.42
C LYS A 309 -29.37 -5.78 1.66
N SER A 310 -29.10 -4.67 2.32
CA SER A 310 -28.43 -3.52 1.67
C SER A 310 -27.03 -3.27 2.20
N ILE A 311 -26.11 -3.05 1.27
CA ILE A 311 -24.83 -2.38 1.52
C ILE A 311 -25.14 -0.88 1.56
N PRO A 312 -24.93 -0.18 2.68
CA PRO A 312 -25.14 1.27 2.74
C PRO A 312 -24.21 2.00 1.75
N ASN A 313 -24.78 2.85 0.91
CA ASN A 313 -24.06 3.59 -0.11
C ASN A 313 -24.74 4.94 -0.42
N LEU A 314 -24.07 5.80 -1.18
CA LEU A 314 -24.58 7.11 -1.61
C LEU A 314 -24.68 7.23 -3.14
N LEU A 315 -24.64 6.13 -3.89
CA LEU A 315 -24.57 6.14 -5.35
C LEU A 315 -25.81 6.82 -5.96
N LEU A 316 -26.99 6.49 -5.46
CA LEU A 316 -28.27 7.06 -5.92
C LEU A 316 -28.64 8.38 -5.22
N ASN A 317 -27.89 8.80 -4.18
CA ASN A 317 -28.19 10.01 -3.45
C ASN A 317 -27.67 11.25 -4.21
N THR A 318 -28.57 12.02 -4.80
CA THR A 318 -28.23 13.26 -5.53
C THR A 318 -27.69 14.37 -4.60
N ARG A 319 -27.89 14.26 -3.29
CA ARG A 319 -27.37 15.17 -2.25
C ARG A 319 -26.25 14.55 -1.42
N TRP A 320 -25.51 13.61 -2.00
CA TRP A 320 -24.46 12.85 -1.32
C TRP A 320 -23.40 13.70 -0.59
N SER A 321 -23.15 14.92 -1.06
CA SER A 321 -22.22 15.86 -0.43
C SER A 321 -22.79 16.57 0.81
N PHE A 322 -24.09 16.41 1.08
CA PHE A 322 -24.78 16.98 2.22
C PHE A 322 -25.40 15.87 3.06
N VAL A 323 -24.67 15.44 4.08
CA VAL A 323 -25.19 14.51 5.09
C VAL A 323 -25.68 15.34 6.29
N PRO A 324 -26.93 15.15 6.76
CA PRO A 324 -27.45 15.88 7.90
C PRO A 324 -26.59 15.74 9.15
N GLU A 325 -26.43 16.83 9.91
CA GLU A 325 -25.53 16.91 11.08
C GLU A 325 -25.82 15.81 12.13
N GLY A 326 -27.08 15.50 12.40
CA GLY A 326 -27.48 14.45 13.35
C GLY A 326 -27.12 13.02 12.93
N TYR A 327 -26.72 12.78 11.66
CA TYR A 327 -26.39 11.45 11.16
C TYR A 327 -25.05 10.90 11.67
N ALA A 328 -24.21 11.72 12.26
CA ALA A 328 -22.98 11.25 12.90
C ALA A 328 -23.30 10.29 14.05
N GLU A 329 -24.24 10.67 14.95
CA GLU A 329 -24.70 9.82 16.06
C GLU A 329 -25.39 8.54 15.54
N PHE A 330 -26.20 8.65 14.49
CA PHE A 330 -26.87 7.49 13.90
C PHE A 330 -25.88 6.47 13.34
N ARG A 331 -24.83 6.94 12.66
CA ARG A 331 -23.75 6.06 12.16
C ARG A 331 -23.02 5.35 13.30
N GLU A 332 -22.74 6.05 14.40
CA GLU A 332 -22.11 5.43 15.59
C GLU A 332 -23.00 4.34 16.19
N ARG A 333 -24.29 4.60 16.38
CA ARG A 333 -25.24 3.62 16.90
C ARG A 333 -25.36 2.37 16.02
N LEU A 334 -25.38 2.56 14.69
CA LEU A 334 -25.41 1.46 13.73
C LEU A 334 -24.10 0.67 13.68
N ARG A 335 -22.95 1.35 13.77
CA ARG A 335 -21.65 0.72 13.89
C ARG A 335 -21.55 -0.15 15.14
N ASP A 336 -21.94 0.38 16.29
CA ASP A 336 -21.86 -0.35 17.56
C ASP A 336 -22.82 -1.55 17.55
N TYR A 337 -24.03 -1.37 17.03
CA TYR A 337 -25.00 -2.46 16.85
C TYR A 337 -24.45 -3.59 15.98
N ARG A 338 -23.85 -3.28 14.83
CA ARG A 338 -23.31 -4.34 13.95
C ARG A 338 -22.10 -5.06 14.58
N ALA A 339 -21.30 -4.37 15.39
CA ALA A 339 -20.17 -4.96 16.09
C ALA A 339 -20.63 -6.02 17.13
N GLU A 340 -21.76 -5.78 17.80
CA GLU A 340 -22.38 -6.76 18.71
C GLU A 340 -23.10 -7.89 17.94
N ARG A 341 -23.81 -7.54 16.86
CA ARG A 341 -24.59 -8.50 16.05
C ARG A 341 -23.71 -9.51 15.33
N THR A 342 -22.64 -9.02 14.69
CA THR A 342 -21.79 -9.80 13.78
C THR A 342 -20.32 -9.34 13.93
N PRO A 343 -19.62 -9.74 15.00
CA PRO A 343 -18.23 -9.34 15.20
C PRO A 343 -17.32 -9.87 14.09
N LEU A 344 -16.34 -9.06 13.67
CA LEU A 344 -15.33 -9.43 12.69
C LEU A 344 -14.08 -9.95 13.39
N ALA A 345 -13.46 -10.97 12.79
CA ALA A 345 -12.11 -11.37 13.16
C ALA A 345 -11.07 -10.42 12.54
N ALA A 346 -9.98 -10.19 13.25
CA ALA A 346 -8.83 -9.49 12.73
C ALA A 346 -7.68 -10.47 12.47
N ASP A 347 -6.98 -10.30 11.36
CA ASP A 347 -5.69 -10.94 11.16
C ASP A 347 -4.63 -10.19 11.97
N THR A 348 -4.24 -10.78 13.07
CA THR A 348 -3.38 -10.17 14.10
C THR A 348 -1.89 -10.24 13.80
N LYS A 349 -1.51 -10.60 12.58
CA LYS A 349 -0.13 -10.43 12.12
C LYS A 349 0.21 -8.93 12.03
N LEU A 350 1.47 -8.61 12.32
CA LEU A 350 2.02 -7.27 12.15
C LEU A 350 3.12 -7.38 11.09
N LEU A 351 2.96 -6.73 9.95
CA LEU A 351 3.91 -6.74 8.84
C LEU A 351 4.69 -5.43 8.81
N ALA A 352 6.01 -5.50 8.69
CA ALA A 352 6.88 -4.33 8.74
C ALA A 352 6.60 -3.35 7.60
N SER A 353 6.42 -3.84 6.37
CA SER A 353 6.09 -3.04 5.19
C SER A 353 4.76 -2.31 5.33
N TRP A 354 3.69 -2.98 5.78
CA TRP A 354 2.37 -2.37 5.93
C TRP A 354 2.31 -1.36 7.08
N ASN A 355 3.04 -1.64 8.16
CA ASN A 355 3.23 -0.68 9.25
C ASN A 355 4.05 0.54 8.80
N GLY A 356 5.01 0.36 7.89
CA GLY A 356 5.71 1.46 7.23
C GLY A 356 4.77 2.37 6.45
N LEU A 357 3.84 1.82 5.65
CA LEU A 357 2.80 2.58 4.95
C LEU A 357 1.86 3.30 5.93
N MET A 358 1.48 2.65 7.03
CA MET A 358 0.64 3.27 8.06
C MET A 358 1.36 4.41 8.77
N LEU A 359 2.68 4.28 9.02
CA LEU A 359 3.51 5.36 9.57
C LEU A 359 3.54 6.56 8.62
N MET A 360 3.67 6.33 7.30
CA MET A 360 3.55 7.39 6.29
C MET A 360 2.20 8.10 6.38
N ALA A 361 1.11 7.35 6.43
CA ALA A 361 -0.24 7.90 6.43
C ALA A 361 -0.54 8.74 7.68
N LEU A 362 -0.23 8.22 8.87
CA LEU A 362 -0.39 8.94 10.14
C LEU A 362 0.45 10.21 10.18
N SER A 363 1.72 10.14 9.77
CA SER A 363 2.65 11.27 9.77
C SER A 363 2.20 12.36 8.78
N ARG A 364 1.77 11.98 7.57
CA ARG A 364 1.26 12.92 6.58
C ARG A 364 0.00 13.62 7.07
N ALA A 365 -0.94 12.87 7.66
CA ALA A 365 -2.16 13.42 8.24
C ALA A 365 -1.88 14.31 9.45
N ALA A 366 -0.95 13.92 10.33
CA ALA A 366 -0.52 14.75 11.47
C ALA A 366 -0.06 16.14 11.00
N ARG A 367 0.80 16.19 10.00
CA ARG A 367 1.28 17.44 9.42
C ARG A 367 0.19 18.21 8.66
N ALA A 368 -0.60 17.51 7.83
CA ALA A 368 -1.58 18.15 6.97
C ALA A 368 -2.75 18.75 7.75
N PHE A 369 -3.20 18.07 8.81
CA PHE A 369 -4.37 18.46 9.60
C PHE A 369 -4.01 19.17 10.91
N ASP A 370 -2.72 19.35 11.20
CA ASP A 370 -2.19 19.87 12.46
C ASP A 370 -2.73 19.07 13.67
N SER A 371 -2.57 17.74 13.59
CA SER A 371 -3.17 16.80 14.55
C SER A 371 -2.12 16.15 15.45
N SER A 372 -2.06 16.61 16.70
CA SER A 372 -1.23 15.99 17.75
C SER A 372 -1.63 14.54 18.03
N ARG A 373 -2.89 14.16 17.83
CA ARG A 373 -3.39 12.79 17.99
C ARG A 373 -2.75 11.83 16.97
N TYR A 374 -2.70 12.22 15.69
CA TYR A 374 -2.06 11.40 14.66
C TYR A 374 -0.55 11.40 14.81
N LEU A 375 0.06 12.51 15.23
CA LEU A 375 1.49 12.56 15.53
C LEU A 375 1.85 11.58 16.65
N ALA A 376 1.15 11.62 17.78
CA ALA A 376 1.38 10.70 18.89
C ALA A 376 1.16 9.23 18.53
N ALA A 377 0.24 8.93 17.59
CA ALA A 377 0.06 7.58 17.07
C ALA A 377 1.23 7.15 16.16
N ALA A 378 1.72 8.05 15.32
CA ALA A 378 2.88 7.81 14.46
C ALA A 378 4.16 7.58 15.27
N GLU A 379 4.40 8.38 16.31
CA GLU A 379 5.55 8.22 17.21
C GLU A 379 5.54 6.87 17.93
N ARG A 380 4.37 6.44 18.44
CA ARG A 380 4.23 5.11 19.05
C ARG A 380 4.46 3.98 18.05
N LEU A 381 3.94 4.12 16.85
CA LEU A 381 4.20 3.15 15.78
C LEU A 381 5.69 3.09 15.41
N ALA A 382 6.36 4.23 15.29
CA ALA A 382 7.78 4.31 15.01
C ALA A 382 8.63 3.65 16.11
N GLU A 383 8.26 3.82 17.37
CA GLU A 383 8.92 3.16 18.50
C GLU A 383 8.72 1.64 18.45
N PHE A 384 7.49 1.18 18.17
CA PHE A 384 7.23 -0.24 17.94
C PHE A 384 8.06 -0.79 16.77
N MET A 385 8.14 -0.08 15.65
CA MET A 385 8.95 -0.52 14.49
C MET A 385 10.43 -0.65 14.83
N ARG A 386 10.98 0.26 15.64
CA ARG A 386 12.38 0.17 16.09
C ARG A 386 12.61 -1.01 17.02
N SER A 387 11.77 -1.19 18.01
CA SER A 387 11.93 -2.21 19.07
C SER A 387 11.43 -3.59 18.63
N GLY A 388 10.33 -3.66 17.86
CA GLY A 388 9.69 -4.89 17.44
C GLY A 388 10.31 -5.51 16.19
N PHE A 389 10.49 -4.72 15.12
CA PHE A 389 11.08 -5.25 13.88
C PHE A 389 12.58 -5.02 13.77
N GLY A 390 13.12 -3.97 14.41
CA GLY A 390 14.49 -3.49 14.18
C GLY A 390 14.61 -2.64 12.91
N LEU A 391 15.78 -2.02 12.70
CA LEU A 391 16.07 -1.17 11.53
C LEU A 391 17.38 -1.54 10.84
N GLY A 392 18.10 -2.53 11.37
CA GLY A 392 19.41 -2.95 10.88
C GLY A 392 19.36 -4.16 9.95
N ALA A 393 20.48 -4.80 9.76
CA ALA A 393 20.62 -6.01 8.95
C ALA A 393 19.78 -7.20 9.48
N ASP A 394 19.41 -7.17 10.73
CA ASP A 394 18.62 -8.16 11.47
C ASP A 394 17.11 -7.83 11.50
N MET A 395 16.68 -6.81 10.76
CA MET A 395 15.27 -6.42 10.67
C MET A 395 14.38 -7.61 10.32
N ARG A 396 13.20 -7.70 10.96
CA ARG A 396 12.21 -8.75 10.77
C ARG A 396 11.02 -8.27 9.94
N ALA A 397 10.49 -9.17 9.11
CA ALA A 397 9.37 -8.87 8.23
C ALA A 397 8.01 -8.91 8.94
N CYS A 398 7.86 -9.81 9.92
CA CYS A 398 6.57 -10.12 10.54
C CYS A 398 6.71 -10.31 12.05
N ALA A 399 5.67 -9.92 12.80
CA ALA A 399 5.48 -10.31 14.19
C ALA A 399 4.09 -10.92 14.37
N TYR A 400 4.01 -12.04 15.08
CA TYR A 400 2.77 -12.75 15.37
C TYR A 400 2.87 -13.50 16.70
N GLY A 401 1.84 -13.40 17.55
CA GLY A 401 1.83 -14.08 18.85
C GLY A 401 2.95 -13.66 19.79
N GLY A 402 3.50 -12.44 19.67
CA GLY A 402 4.62 -11.94 20.46
C GLY A 402 6.00 -12.35 19.94
N GLU A 403 6.08 -13.10 18.85
CA GLU A 403 7.34 -13.52 18.21
C GLU A 403 7.55 -12.79 16.88
N THR A 404 8.80 -12.42 16.60
CA THR A 404 9.19 -11.90 15.29
C THR A 404 9.68 -13.02 14.39
N ARG A 405 9.28 -12.97 13.11
CA ARG A 405 9.54 -14.05 12.15
C ARG A 405 10.11 -13.47 10.86
N PHE A 406 10.82 -14.31 10.15
CA PHE A 406 11.41 -14.08 8.84
C PHE A 406 12.30 -12.82 8.75
N PRO A 407 13.40 -12.91 8.00
CA PRO A 407 14.21 -11.75 7.65
C PRO A 407 13.40 -10.76 6.80
N ALA A 408 13.59 -9.47 7.04
CA ALA A 408 12.95 -8.42 6.26
C ALA A 408 13.38 -8.46 4.79
N GLN A 409 12.43 -8.14 3.92
CA GLN A 409 12.59 -8.04 2.47
C GLN A 409 12.71 -6.59 2.02
N LEU A 410 12.89 -6.35 0.72
CA LEU A 410 13.04 -5.01 0.16
C LEU A 410 11.91 -4.05 0.58
N ASP A 411 10.67 -4.53 0.48
CA ASP A 411 9.46 -3.74 0.80
C ASP A 411 9.46 -3.29 2.26
N ASP A 412 9.91 -4.17 3.17
CA ASP A 412 9.95 -3.88 4.61
C ASP A 412 10.91 -2.72 4.92
N TYR A 413 12.11 -2.74 4.33
CA TYR A 413 13.07 -1.66 4.47
C TYR A 413 12.58 -0.37 3.80
N ALA A 414 12.08 -0.46 2.57
CA ALA A 414 11.74 0.71 1.77
C ALA A 414 10.54 1.48 2.35
N PHE A 415 9.45 0.79 2.69
CA PHE A 415 8.27 1.45 3.27
C PHE A 415 8.51 1.92 4.70
N SER A 416 9.26 1.15 5.51
CA SER A 416 9.67 1.59 6.85
C SER A 416 10.47 2.89 6.77
N ALA A 417 11.48 2.95 5.89
CA ALA A 417 12.30 4.14 5.71
C ALA A 417 11.49 5.35 5.24
N LEU A 418 10.59 5.18 4.27
CA LEU A 418 9.67 6.24 3.84
C LEU A 418 8.76 6.72 4.99
N GLY A 419 8.27 5.78 5.82
CA GLY A 419 7.50 6.10 7.01
C GLY A 419 8.28 6.99 7.99
N PHE A 420 9.55 6.70 8.23
CA PHE A 420 10.42 7.54 9.07
C PHE A 420 10.68 8.92 8.44
N LEU A 421 10.83 9.03 7.12
CA LEU A 421 10.97 10.34 6.47
C LEU A 421 9.69 11.19 6.57
N GLU A 422 8.52 10.58 6.43
CA GLU A 422 7.26 11.29 6.66
C GLU A 422 7.09 11.71 8.13
N LEU A 423 7.57 10.90 9.08
CA LEU A 423 7.57 11.25 10.49
C LEU A 423 8.54 12.42 10.78
N TYR A 424 9.71 12.46 10.14
CA TYR A 424 10.58 13.63 10.17
C TYR A 424 9.83 14.89 9.70
N ARG A 425 9.14 14.82 8.55
CA ARG A 425 8.38 15.94 8.00
C ARG A 425 7.24 16.42 8.93
N ALA A 426 6.76 15.55 9.82
CA ALA A 426 5.73 15.88 10.79
C ALA A 426 6.28 16.43 12.11
N SER A 427 7.38 15.85 12.62
CA SER A 427 7.94 16.16 13.94
C SER A 427 9.19 17.05 13.91
N PHE A 428 9.88 17.10 12.77
CA PHE A 428 11.21 17.68 12.61
C PHE A 428 12.32 17.07 13.48
N ASP A 429 12.12 15.86 14.01
CA ASP A 429 13.19 15.16 14.74
C ASP A 429 14.17 14.50 13.73
N PRO A 430 15.44 14.96 13.65
CA PRO A 430 16.42 14.45 12.68
C PRO A 430 16.78 12.98 12.85
N VAL A 431 16.52 12.37 14.00
CA VAL A 431 16.71 10.93 14.27
C VAL A 431 15.96 10.06 13.24
N HIS A 432 14.87 10.57 12.70
CA HIS A 432 14.08 9.86 11.69
C HIS A 432 14.76 9.84 10.32
N ILE A 433 15.49 10.91 9.93
CA ILE A 433 16.32 10.91 8.72
C ILE A 433 17.42 9.85 8.87
N ILE A 434 18.10 9.82 10.03
CA ILE A 434 19.16 8.84 10.32
C ILE A 434 18.61 7.41 10.26
N SER A 435 17.41 7.19 10.82
CA SER A 435 16.74 5.89 10.78
C SER A 435 16.45 5.43 9.34
N ALA A 436 15.97 6.33 8.49
CA ALA A 436 15.69 6.04 7.08
C ALA A 436 16.97 5.80 6.28
N ALA A 437 18.00 6.63 6.47
CA ALA A 437 19.31 6.48 5.80
C ALA A 437 19.96 5.12 6.13
N LYS A 438 19.90 4.69 7.39
CA LYS A 438 20.41 3.37 7.81
C LYS A 438 19.70 2.22 7.06
N GLN A 439 18.40 2.31 6.83
CA GLN A 439 17.65 1.32 6.08
C GLN A 439 17.96 1.36 4.57
N ALA A 440 18.12 2.56 4.01
CA ALA A 440 18.54 2.75 2.62
C ALA A 440 19.96 2.16 2.37
N GLU A 441 20.85 2.23 3.33
CA GLU A 441 22.17 1.57 3.30
C GLU A 441 22.02 0.03 3.25
N GLN A 442 21.08 -0.55 4.00
CA GLN A 442 20.80 -1.99 3.91
C GLN A 442 20.27 -2.38 2.52
N ILE A 443 19.38 -1.56 1.94
CA ILE A 443 18.86 -1.80 0.59
C ILE A 443 20.01 -1.84 -0.43
N THR A 444 20.86 -0.82 -0.46
CA THR A 444 21.97 -0.74 -1.41
C THR A 444 23.01 -1.83 -1.22
N ALA A 445 23.29 -2.23 0.02
CA ALA A 445 24.33 -3.23 0.33
C ALA A 445 23.88 -4.67 0.07
N ARG A 446 22.60 -5.00 0.27
CA ARG A 446 22.16 -6.41 0.35
C ARG A 446 21.19 -6.83 -0.76
N PHE A 447 20.48 -5.90 -1.39
CA PHE A 447 19.41 -6.20 -2.35
C PHE A 447 19.76 -5.85 -3.79
N ALA A 448 20.83 -5.08 -4.04
CA ALA A 448 21.20 -4.60 -5.37
C ALA A 448 21.38 -5.76 -6.39
N ALA A 449 20.83 -5.59 -7.57
CA ALA A 449 21.02 -6.49 -8.68
C ALA A 449 22.12 -5.98 -9.62
N PRO A 450 22.95 -6.88 -10.21
CA PRO A 450 24.01 -6.48 -11.14
C PRO A 450 23.49 -5.75 -12.40
N SER A 451 22.26 -6.05 -12.80
CA SER A 451 21.60 -5.46 -13.98
C SER A 451 20.88 -4.12 -13.68
N GLY A 452 20.95 -3.61 -12.47
CA GLY A 452 20.13 -2.51 -11.98
C GLY A 452 18.89 -2.99 -11.22
N GLY A 453 18.27 -2.09 -10.45
CA GLY A 453 17.17 -2.41 -9.56
C GLY A 453 17.58 -3.24 -8.35
N PHE A 454 16.57 -3.70 -7.62
CA PHE A 454 16.74 -4.45 -6.37
C PHE A 454 15.93 -5.74 -6.41
N TYR A 455 16.57 -6.82 -5.96
CA TYR A 455 15.84 -8.06 -5.68
C TYR A 455 14.96 -7.91 -4.46
N ARG A 456 13.86 -8.67 -4.38
CA ARG A 456 12.99 -8.70 -3.21
C ARG A 456 13.71 -9.22 -1.96
N THR A 457 14.58 -10.23 -2.12
CA THR A 457 15.30 -10.88 -1.01
C THR A 457 16.75 -10.41 -0.93
N ALA A 458 17.30 -10.32 0.28
CA ALA A 458 18.71 -10.03 0.51
C ALA A 458 19.62 -11.12 -0.10
N GLN A 459 20.90 -10.79 -0.39
CA GLN A 459 21.85 -11.73 -0.97
C GLN A 459 22.20 -12.91 -0.05
N ASP A 460 22.07 -12.72 1.25
CA ASP A 460 22.30 -13.70 2.31
C ASP A 460 21.04 -14.41 2.80
N ALA A 461 19.89 -14.18 2.14
CA ALA A 461 18.64 -14.86 2.43
C ALA A 461 18.61 -16.30 1.88
N GLU A 462 17.57 -17.06 2.25
CA GLU A 462 17.29 -18.39 1.71
C GLU A 462 17.29 -18.36 0.17
N GLN A 463 18.00 -19.35 -0.43
CA GLN A 463 18.11 -19.44 -1.87
C GLN A 463 16.91 -20.20 -2.47
N LEU A 464 16.03 -19.47 -3.11
CA LEU A 464 14.95 -20.03 -3.93
C LEU A 464 15.45 -20.40 -5.34
N ILE A 465 14.61 -21.03 -6.17
CA ILE A 465 14.95 -21.36 -7.55
C ILE A 465 15.37 -20.15 -8.40
N THR A 466 14.90 -18.96 -8.04
CA THR A 466 15.33 -17.66 -8.56
C THR A 466 15.13 -16.59 -7.50
N ARG A 467 15.90 -15.50 -7.54
CA ARG A 467 15.65 -14.33 -6.70
C ARG A 467 14.60 -13.43 -7.41
N PRO A 468 13.43 -13.22 -6.80
CA PRO A 468 12.41 -12.40 -7.44
C PRO A 468 12.81 -10.92 -7.43
N MET A 469 12.44 -10.21 -8.51
CA MET A 469 12.52 -8.77 -8.63
C MET A 469 11.16 -8.28 -9.10
N GLU A 470 10.52 -7.43 -8.31
CA GLU A 470 9.24 -6.81 -8.65
C GLU A 470 9.50 -5.33 -8.94
N VAL A 471 9.18 -4.91 -10.16
CA VAL A 471 9.37 -3.54 -10.62
C VAL A 471 8.04 -2.83 -10.76
N PHE A 472 7.01 -3.55 -11.24
CA PHE A 472 5.67 -3.01 -11.39
C PHE A 472 4.93 -2.94 -10.05
N ASP A 473 4.22 -1.87 -9.87
CA ASP A 473 3.27 -1.69 -8.77
C ASP A 473 2.09 -2.64 -8.96
N GLY A 474 1.57 -3.15 -7.86
CA GLY A 474 0.46 -4.09 -7.83
C GLY A 474 -0.70 -3.56 -6.99
N ALA A 475 -1.19 -4.35 -6.03
CA ALA A 475 -2.16 -3.86 -5.06
C ALA A 475 -1.57 -2.76 -4.17
N MET A 476 -0.27 -2.79 -3.96
CA MET A 476 0.52 -1.71 -3.34
C MET A 476 1.75 -1.42 -4.20
N PRO A 477 2.45 -0.28 -4.00
CA PRO A 477 3.67 0.00 -4.74
C PRO A 477 4.72 -1.09 -4.57
N SER A 478 5.55 -1.31 -5.59
CA SER A 478 6.67 -2.26 -5.50
C SER A 478 7.77 -1.72 -4.59
N GLY A 479 8.55 -2.63 -4.00
CA GLY A 479 9.74 -2.25 -3.23
C GLY A 479 10.76 -1.46 -4.06
N ASN A 480 10.82 -1.70 -5.38
CA ASN A 480 11.65 -0.92 -6.31
C ASN A 480 11.13 0.50 -6.50
N SER A 481 9.82 0.70 -6.61
CA SER A 481 9.19 2.04 -6.66
C SER A 481 9.40 2.79 -5.32
N ALA A 482 9.24 2.10 -4.20
CA ALA A 482 9.45 2.66 -2.87
C ALA A 482 10.92 3.04 -2.64
N ALA A 483 11.88 2.21 -3.09
CA ALA A 483 13.31 2.52 -3.01
C ALA A 483 13.68 3.76 -3.84
N ALA A 484 13.10 3.92 -5.04
CA ALA A 484 13.30 5.12 -5.85
C ALA A 484 12.84 6.39 -5.11
N GLN A 485 11.62 6.37 -4.55
CA GLN A 485 11.10 7.50 -3.77
C GLN A 485 11.94 7.76 -2.51
N LEU A 486 12.43 6.72 -1.84
CA LEU A 486 13.32 6.83 -0.68
C LEU A 486 14.62 7.54 -1.02
N PHE A 487 15.30 7.14 -2.10
CA PHE A 487 16.57 7.74 -2.48
C PHE A 487 16.41 9.19 -2.92
N VAL A 488 15.35 9.53 -3.67
CA VAL A 488 15.06 10.93 -4.02
C VAL A 488 14.81 11.76 -2.76
N SER A 489 14.00 11.27 -1.83
CA SER A 489 13.72 11.98 -0.57
C SER A 489 14.97 12.15 0.29
N LEU A 490 15.84 11.12 0.40
CA LEU A 490 17.11 11.22 1.12
C LEU A 490 18.07 12.20 0.44
N ALA A 491 18.17 12.20 -0.89
CA ALA A 491 19.01 13.14 -1.63
C ALA A 491 18.63 14.60 -1.33
N ARG A 492 17.33 14.89 -1.27
CA ARG A 492 16.81 16.24 -0.98
C ARG A 492 17.01 16.63 0.49
N LEU A 493 16.70 15.70 1.43
CA LEU A 493 16.79 15.98 2.87
C LEU A 493 18.24 16.07 3.37
N THR A 494 19.15 15.27 2.81
CA THR A 494 20.54 15.19 3.29
C THR A 494 21.52 16.02 2.46
N GLY A 495 21.19 16.30 1.20
CA GLY A 495 22.09 16.92 0.22
C GLY A 495 23.26 16.00 -0.20
N GLU A 496 23.24 14.72 0.17
CA GLU A 496 24.31 13.77 -0.12
C GLU A 496 24.22 13.23 -1.55
N GLU A 497 25.29 13.41 -2.33
CA GLU A 497 25.39 12.97 -3.72
C GLU A 497 25.19 11.45 -3.91
N ARG A 498 25.57 10.64 -2.90
CA ARG A 498 25.38 9.18 -2.97
C ARG A 498 23.90 8.78 -3.14
N TRP A 499 22.99 9.50 -2.48
CA TRP A 499 21.55 9.22 -2.61
C TRP A 499 20.98 9.70 -3.93
N ARG A 500 21.50 10.82 -4.43
CA ARG A 500 21.13 11.32 -5.76
C ARG A 500 21.54 10.33 -6.84
N ALA A 501 22.78 9.88 -6.82
CA ALA A 501 23.29 8.88 -7.76
C ALA A 501 22.51 7.54 -7.66
N ALA A 502 22.12 7.13 -6.45
CA ALA A 502 21.28 5.95 -6.24
C ALA A 502 19.87 6.12 -6.82
N ALA A 503 19.28 7.30 -6.65
CA ALA A 503 17.96 7.65 -7.20
C ALA A 503 17.96 7.66 -8.73
N GLU A 504 18.93 8.34 -9.34
CA GLU A 504 19.09 8.43 -10.80
C GLU A 504 19.25 7.03 -11.40
N LYS A 505 20.20 6.24 -10.87
CA LYS A 505 20.45 4.87 -11.32
C LYS A 505 19.21 3.97 -11.20
N GLN A 506 18.47 4.07 -10.08
CA GLN A 506 17.26 3.29 -9.86
C GLN A 506 16.16 3.67 -10.83
N LEU A 507 15.93 4.96 -11.02
CA LEU A 507 14.89 5.47 -11.92
C LEU A 507 15.22 5.21 -13.40
N GLU A 508 16.49 5.34 -13.82
CA GLU A 508 16.93 4.97 -15.18
C GLU A 508 16.71 3.48 -15.46
N PHE A 509 17.01 2.60 -14.50
CA PHE A 509 16.68 1.18 -14.60
C PHE A 509 15.17 0.97 -14.77
N MET A 510 14.34 1.62 -13.93
CA MET A 510 12.89 1.49 -13.99
C MET A 510 12.32 2.06 -15.29
N ALA A 511 12.85 3.20 -15.76
CA ALA A 511 12.46 3.81 -17.03
C ALA A 511 12.69 2.87 -18.22
N GLY A 512 13.82 2.17 -18.24
CA GLY A 512 14.08 1.15 -19.25
C GLY A 512 13.16 -0.06 -19.14
N TYR A 513 12.97 -0.58 -17.92
CA TYR A 513 12.14 -1.75 -17.65
C TYR A 513 10.66 -1.49 -17.97
N GLY A 514 10.13 -0.34 -17.56
CA GLY A 514 8.74 0.06 -17.71
C GLY A 514 8.42 0.84 -18.99
N ALA A 515 9.34 0.96 -19.94
CA ALA A 515 9.19 1.80 -21.13
C ALA A 515 7.88 1.55 -21.92
N GLU A 516 7.43 0.28 -22.00
CA GLU A 516 6.19 -0.06 -22.68
C GLU A 516 4.93 0.16 -21.84
N GLN A 517 5.03 -0.02 -20.53
CA GLN A 517 3.91 0.08 -19.57
C GLN A 517 4.27 0.95 -18.35
N PRO A 518 4.60 2.24 -18.54
CA PRO A 518 5.02 3.08 -17.43
C PRO A 518 3.93 3.32 -16.37
N ALA A 519 2.65 3.21 -16.71
CA ALA A 519 1.58 3.27 -15.71
C ALA A 519 1.71 2.19 -14.62
N GLY A 520 2.28 1.03 -14.94
CA GLY A 520 2.52 -0.03 -13.97
C GLY A 520 3.61 0.27 -12.93
N MET A 521 4.23 1.46 -12.92
CA MET A 521 5.18 1.91 -11.90
C MET A 521 4.89 3.36 -11.47
N ALA A 522 3.61 3.68 -11.32
CA ALA A 522 3.10 5.02 -11.03
C ALA A 522 3.76 5.65 -9.79
N PHE A 523 4.05 4.86 -8.75
CA PHE A 523 4.69 5.36 -7.54
C PHE A 523 6.16 5.77 -7.78
N ALA A 524 6.91 5.04 -8.61
CA ALA A 524 8.25 5.47 -9.03
C ALA A 524 8.23 6.72 -9.90
N LEU A 525 7.19 6.88 -10.74
CA LEU A 525 7.04 8.10 -11.55
C LEU A 525 6.79 9.34 -10.69
N CYS A 526 6.22 9.19 -9.48
CA CYS A 526 6.16 10.29 -8.51
C CYS A 526 7.56 10.75 -8.09
N ALA A 527 8.47 9.81 -7.85
CA ALA A 527 9.87 10.12 -7.55
C ALA A 527 10.60 10.74 -8.77
N MET A 528 10.30 10.24 -9.98
CA MET A 528 10.87 10.78 -11.22
C MET A 528 10.49 12.26 -11.43
N MET A 529 9.26 12.65 -11.10
CA MET A 529 8.82 14.05 -11.17
C MET A 529 9.70 14.98 -10.32
N GLU A 530 10.13 14.51 -9.15
CA GLU A 530 11.00 15.28 -8.25
C GLU A 530 12.45 15.46 -8.77
N LEU A 531 12.87 14.66 -9.77
CA LEU A 531 14.16 14.86 -10.47
C LEU A 531 14.02 15.66 -11.77
N ILE A 532 12.87 15.58 -12.45
CA ILE A 532 12.64 16.25 -13.73
C ILE A 532 12.20 17.70 -13.52
N TYR A 533 11.29 17.95 -12.58
CA TYR A 533 10.78 19.28 -12.30
C TYR A 533 11.65 20.00 -11.24
N PRO A 534 11.73 21.36 -11.31
CA PRO A 534 12.50 22.12 -10.33
C PRO A 534 12.03 21.89 -8.90
N THR A 535 12.95 21.54 -8.01
CA THR A 535 12.69 21.36 -6.58
C THR A 535 13.50 22.37 -5.75
N LYS A 536 13.08 22.59 -4.51
CA LYS A 536 13.73 23.47 -3.55
C LYS A 536 13.71 22.86 -2.16
N GLU A 537 14.75 23.13 -1.38
CA GLU A 537 14.82 22.82 0.03
C GLU A 537 14.77 24.13 0.81
N LEU A 538 13.87 24.22 1.80
CA LEU A 538 13.74 25.34 2.71
C LEU A 538 14.32 24.94 4.07
N VAL A 539 15.43 25.54 4.48
CA VAL A 539 15.96 25.36 5.82
C VAL A 539 15.57 26.56 6.68
N CYS A 540 14.81 26.29 7.73
CA CYS A 540 14.47 27.27 8.76
C CYS A 540 15.43 27.06 9.94
N ALA A 541 16.32 28.03 10.23
CA ALA A 541 17.13 28.07 11.44
C ALA A 541 16.40 28.91 12.49
N ALA A 542 15.75 28.24 13.44
CA ALA A 542 14.98 28.87 14.51
C ALA A 542 15.88 29.37 15.63
N ALA A 543 15.45 30.42 16.32
CA ALA A 543 16.17 31.00 17.45
C ALA A 543 15.89 30.25 18.78
N ASP A 544 14.79 29.52 18.84
CA ASP A 544 14.32 28.75 19.99
C ASP A 544 13.75 27.39 19.53
N GLU A 545 13.06 26.68 20.40
CA GLU A 545 12.48 25.36 20.12
C GLU A 545 11.09 25.43 19.44
N GLU A 546 10.51 26.63 19.29
CA GLU A 546 9.20 26.79 18.67
C GLU A 546 9.30 26.82 17.15
N GLU A 547 8.30 26.20 16.49
CA GLU A 547 8.16 26.30 15.04
C GLU A 547 7.71 27.73 14.66
N PRO A 548 8.47 28.48 13.85
CA PRO A 548 8.05 29.80 13.42
C PRO A 548 6.72 29.78 12.65
N ALA A 549 5.85 30.76 12.91
CA ALA A 549 4.52 30.84 12.28
C ALA A 549 4.57 30.87 10.75
N MET A 550 5.60 31.50 10.17
CA MET A 550 5.82 31.50 8.72
C MET A 550 6.11 30.09 8.20
N LEU A 551 6.86 29.26 8.94
CA LEU A 551 7.14 27.89 8.55
C LEU A 551 5.87 27.02 8.57
N ALA A 552 5.06 27.14 9.64
CA ALA A 552 3.78 26.47 9.75
C ALA A 552 2.84 26.81 8.57
N ALA A 553 2.80 28.08 8.16
CA ALA A 553 2.02 28.54 7.02
C ALA A 553 2.54 27.96 5.67
N VAL A 554 3.83 27.77 5.52
CA VAL A 554 4.44 27.10 4.33
C VAL A 554 4.08 25.62 4.30
N ARG A 555 4.22 24.91 5.41
CA ARG A 555 3.91 23.48 5.54
C ARG A 555 2.44 23.14 5.26
N ALA A 556 1.54 24.06 5.54
CA ALA A 556 0.11 23.89 5.28
C ALA A 556 -0.26 23.89 3.80
N LYS A 557 0.65 24.32 2.90
CA LYS A 557 0.41 24.37 1.46
C LYS A 557 0.74 23.04 0.80
N TYR A 558 0.03 22.74 -0.29
CA TYR A 558 0.44 21.65 -1.18
C TYR A 558 1.58 22.14 -2.06
N ALA A 559 2.75 21.60 -1.87
CA ALA A 559 3.97 21.96 -2.61
C ALA A 559 4.90 20.73 -2.67
N PRO A 560 4.62 19.76 -3.56
CA PRO A 560 5.43 18.54 -3.67
C PRO A 560 6.88 18.83 -4.10
N GLU A 561 7.11 19.98 -4.75
CA GLU A 561 8.44 20.45 -5.11
C GLU A 561 9.25 21.01 -3.94
N LEU A 562 8.66 21.22 -2.76
CA LEU A 562 9.31 21.85 -1.61
C LEU A 562 9.60 20.84 -0.51
N GLU A 563 10.86 20.68 -0.13
CA GLU A 563 11.26 19.97 1.08
C GLU A 563 11.58 21.00 2.18
N VAL A 564 11.19 20.70 3.42
CA VAL A 564 11.33 21.64 4.56
C VAL A 564 12.14 21.00 5.67
N LEU A 565 13.17 21.74 6.15
CA LEU A 565 13.99 21.36 7.28
C LEU A 565 13.90 22.43 8.37
N LEU A 566 13.71 22.00 9.62
CA LEU A 566 13.75 22.89 10.79
C LEU A 566 14.97 22.56 11.65
N LYS A 567 15.78 23.58 11.90
CA LYS A 567 16.96 23.53 12.77
C LYS A 567 16.68 24.38 14.02
N THR A 568 16.46 23.71 15.14
CA THR A 568 16.30 24.33 16.46
C THR A 568 17.61 24.23 17.25
N PRO A 569 17.79 24.93 18.36
CA PRO A 569 18.96 24.80 19.22
C PRO A 569 19.23 23.35 19.65
N SER A 570 18.19 22.60 20.03
CA SER A 570 18.33 21.20 20.47
C SER A 570 18.60 20.21 19.33
N SER A 571 18.09 20.46 18.13
CA SER A 571 18.25 19.57 16.97
C SER A 571 19.47 19.88 16.11
N ALA A 572 20.14 21.02 16.33
CA ALA A 572 21.15 21.58 15.43
C ALA A 572 22.30 20.62 15.09
N GLU A 573 22.85 19.95 16.10
CA GLU A 573 23.98 19.02 15.93
C GLU A 573 23.52 17.75 15.16
N THR A 574 22.41 17.16 15.57
CA THR A 574 21.86 15.96 14.95
C THR A 574 21.41 16.23 13.51
N LEU A 575 20.79 17.39 13.26
CA LEU A 575 20.40 17.76 11.90
C LEU A 575 21.61 18.01 11.00
N ALA A 576 22.65 18.69 11.50
CA ALA A 576 23.88 18.90 10.75
C ALA A 576 24.61 17.58 10.43
N ALA A 577 24.52 16.58 11.31
CA ALA A 577 25.03 15.24 11.04
C ALA A 577 24.21 14.50 9.98
N ALA A 578 22.88 14.63 9.98
CA ALA A 578 21.98 14.00 9.03
C ALA A 578 21.92 14.74 7.67
N ALA A 579 22.05 16.05 7.68
CA ALA A 579 21.96 16.96 6.54
C ALA A 579 23.10 18.00 6.58
N PRO A 580 24.33 17.64 6.17
CA PRO A 580 25.51 18.45 6.35
C PRO A 580 25.45 19.87 5.76
N PHE A 581 24.69 20.08 4.68
CA PHE A 581 24.50 21.40 4.06
C PHE A 581 23.77 22.40 4.98
N THR A 582 23.13 21.94 6.05
CA THR A 582 22.46 22.79 7.05
C THR A 582 23.40 23.32 8.12
N ALA A 583 24.69 22.88 8.16
CA ALA A 583 25.63 23.19 9.23
C ALA A 583 25.78 24.70 9.45
N ASP A 584 25.94 25.47 8.37
CA ASP A 584 26.14 26.92 8.40
C ASP A 584 24.83 27.74 8.50
N CYS A 585 23.68 27.10 8.44
CA CYS A 585 22.40 27.78 8.65
C CYS A 585 22.23 28.12 10.13
N ALA A 586 22.06 29.39 10.45
CA ALA A 586 22.00 29.89 11.83
C ALA A 586 20.99 31.04 11.98
N PRO A 587 20.30 31.17 13.12
CA PRO A 587 19.47 32.33 13.41
C PRO A 587 20.35 33.60 13.53
N ARG A 588 19.75 34.79 13.30
CA ARG A 588 20.45 36.07 13.39
C ARG A 588 19.67 37.06 14.23
N GLY A 589 20.36 37.71 15.17
CA GLY A 589 19.73 38.74 16.00
C GLY A 589 18.55 38.25 16.85
N GLY A 590 18.55 36.97 17.24
CA GLY A 590 17.44 36.35 17.99
C GLY A 590 16.18 36.08 17.14
N LYS A 591 16.30 36.11 15.81
CA LYS A 591 15.19 35.83 14.86
C LYS A 591 15.50 34.63 13.98
N ALA A 592 14.46 33.88 13.61
CA ALA A 592 14.57 32.80 12.65
C ALA A 592 15.06 33.30 11.29
N GLN A 593 15.85 32.46 10.61
CA GLN A 593 16.34 32.71 9.25
C GLN A 593 15.89 31.59 8.32
N PHE A 594 15.46 31.96 7.10
CA PHE A 594 15.00 31.04 6.08
C PHE A 594 15.98 31.01 4.93
N TYR A 595 16.55 29.84 4.66
CA TYR A 595 17.51 29.60 3.59
C TYR A 595 16.83 28.77 2.50
N ILE A 596 16.77 29.26 1.27
CA ILE A 596 16.34 28.48 0.12
C ILE A 596 17.56 27.83 -0.49
N CYS A 597 17.56 26.50 -0.54
CA CYS A 597 18.66 25.72 -1.08
C CYS A 597 18.24 24.98 -2.34
N THR A 598 19.18 24.69 -3.22
CA THR A 598 19.00 23.86 -4.42
C THR A 598 20.26 23.03 -4.60
N GLY A 599 20.13 21.70 -4.65
CA GLY A 599 21.28 20.80 -4.78
C GLY A 599 22.34 20.97 -3.69
N GLY A 600 21.93 21.26 -2.44
CA GLY A 600 22.85 21.46 -1.29
C GLY A 600 23.51 22.84 -1.21
N GLN A 601 23.20 23.75 -2.13
CA GLN A 601 23.71 25.15 -2.10
C GLN A 601 22.60 26.08 -1.64
N CYS A 602 22.84 26.81 -0.55
CA CYS A 602 21.87 27.71 0.05
C CYS A 602 22.10 29.18 -0.36
N SER A 603 20.99 29.89 -0.61
CA SER A 603 20.98 31.33 -0.85
C SER A 603 21.27 32.14 0.43
N LEU A 604 21.42 33.45 0.29
CA LEU A 604 21.41 34.36 1.45
C LEU A 604 20.04 34.24 2.17
N PRO A 605 20.05 34.24 3.50
CA PRO A 605 18.80 34.04 4.27
C PRO A 605 17.86 35.23 4.17
N VAL A 606 16.58 34.92 4.29
CA VAL A 606 15.51 35.89 4.50
C VAL A 606 15.10 35.83 5.98
N THR A 607 14.99 36.98 6.63
CA THR A 607 14.52 37.09 8.01
C THR A 607 13.00 37.15 8.06
N GLU A 608 12.38 36.54 9.05
CA GLU A 608 10.95 36.63 9.33
C GLU A 608 10.49 38.08 9.54
#